data_461990c490e8043f22b7c25768eae57b
#
_entry.id   461990c490e8043f22b7c25768eae57b
#
_cell.length_a   1.000
_cell.length_b   1.000
_cell.length_c   1.000
_cell.angle_alpha   90.00
_cell.angle_beta   90.00
_cell.angle_gamma   90.00
#
_symmetry.space_group_name_H-M   'P 1'
#
loop_
_entity.id
_entity.type
_entity.pdbx_description
1 polymer ?
#
loop_
_entity_poly.entity_id
_entity_poly.type
_entity_poly.pdbx_seq_one_letter_code
_entity_poly.pdbx_strand_id
1 'polypeptide(L)'
;LLQNVRVGVICPNTHSDRFHSFLQQLNTTIQANDDSDYIQPYTGFHSIYKTLLEIPDNGTDKWINIEDTPKDTISLAQSICHKAGCLADKYPGIVVVIYIPTAWSQHKQFKHDGESFDLHNFIKAYAAQRSFTTQIIEEKTLNDPMVCEICWWLSLALFVKAMRTPWALANLDSDTAY
;
A
#
# COMPACT_ATOMS: atom_id res chain seq x y z
N LEU A 1 21.11 -6.63 -11.05
CA LEU A 1 19.77 -7.19 -10.84
C LEU A 1 19.00 -6.28 -9.90
N LEU A 2 17.80 -5.84 -10.31
CA LEU A 2 16.91 -5.09 -9.44
C LEU A 2 16.51 -6.00 -8.26
N GLN A 3 16.59 -5.48 -7.03
CA GLN A 3 16.08 -6.21 -5.87
C GLN A 3 14.56 -6.28 -5.94
N ASN A 4 13.97 -7.36 -5.44
CA ASN A 4 12.53 -7.51 -5.35
C ASN A 4 11.88 -6.39 -4.53
N VAL A 5 10.67 -6.01 -4.90
CA VAL A 5 9.83 -5.13 -4.08
C VAL A 5 9.20 -5.97 -2.99
N ARG A 6 9.51 -5.66 -1.74
CA ARG A 6 9.01 -6.39 -0.57
C ARG A 6 7.96 -5.56 0.16
N VAL A 7 6.84 -6.18 0.48
CA VAL A 7 5.81 -5.56 1.30
C VAL A 7 5.68 -6.25 2.67
N GLY A 8 5.39 -5.46 3.69
CA GLY A 8 4.90 -5.94 4.97
C GLY A 8 3.47 -5.49 5.15
N VAL A 9 2.62 -6.28 5.76
CA VAL A 9 1.19 -6.02 5.83
C VAL A 9 0.73 -5.84 7.27
N ILE A 10 -0.12 -4.84 7.50
CA ILE A 10 -0.88 -4.65 8.73
C ILE A 10 -2.36 -4.70 8.37
N CYS A 11 -3.09 -5.67 8.90
CA CYS A 11 -4.48 -5.93 8.53
C CYS A 11 -5.26 -6.44 9.75
N PRO A 12 -6.55 -6.03 9.93
CA PRO A 12 -7.43 -6.68 10.89
C PRO A 12 -7.57 -8.18 10.58
N ASN A 13 -7.62 -8.99 11.65
CA ASN A 13 -7.55 -10.43 11.51
C ASN A 13 -8.66 -11.00 10.60
N THR A 14 -9.90 -10.54 10.75
CA THR A 14 -11.05 -11.04 9.97
C THR A 14 -11.01 -10.64 8.48
N HIS A 15 -10.18 -9.68 8.10
CA HIS A 15 -10.02 -9.21 6.73
C HIS A 15 -8.81 -9.82 6.01
N SER A 16 -7.96 -10.57 6.71
CA SER A 16 -6.64 -10.97 6.23
C SER A 16 -6.69 -11.82 4.95
N ASP A 17 -7.54 -12.82 4.88
CA ASP A 17 -7.61 -13.71 3.69
C ASP A 17 -8.11 -12.97 2.46
N ARG A 18 -9.13 -12.12 2.64
CA ARG A 18 -9.65 -11.30 1.56
C ARG A 18 -8.62 -10.27 1.08
N PHE A 19 -7.93 -9.63 2.01
CA PHE A 19 -6.92 -8.64 1.66
C PHE A 19 -5.70 -9.30 1.00
N HIS A 20 -5.29 -10.48 1.46
CA HIS A 20 -4.24 -11.26 0.82
C HIS A 20 -4.60 -11.58 -0.64
N SER A 21 -5.82 -12.10 -0.88
CA SER A 21 -6.32 -12.41 -2.22
C SER A 21 -6.32 -11.18 -3.13
N PHE A 22 -6.72 -10.02 -2.60
CA PHE A 22 -6.66 -8.75 -3.33
C PHE A 22 -5.23 -8.36 -3.71
N LEU A 23 -4.28 -8.41 -2.78
CA LEU A 23 -2.88 -8.08 -3.07
C LEU A 23 -2.26 -9.03 -4.10
N GLN A 24 -2.62 -10.32 -4.09
CA GLN A 24 -2.13 -11.30 -5.06
C GLN A 24 -2.55 -10.97 -6.50
N GLN A 25 -3.63 -10.23 -6.71
CA GLN A 25 -4.03 -9.77 -8.05
C GLN A 25 -2.95 -8.92 -8.73
N LEU A 26 -2.12 -8.21 -7.94
CA LEU A 26 -0.99 -7.43 -8.46
C LEU A 26 0.08 -8.29 -9.16
N ASN A 27 0.11 -9.57 -8.91
CA ASN A 27 1.02 -10.51 -9.57
C ASN A 27 0.37 -11.26 -10.74
N THR A 28 -0.89 -10.94 -11.07
CA THR A 28 -1.66 -11.61 -12.13
C THR A 28 -2.04 -10.65 -13.25
N THR A 29 -2.47 -11.20 -14.38
CA THR A 29 -3.03 -10.41 -15.49
C THR A 29 -4.49 -10.11 -15.21
N ILE A 30 -4.89 -8.83 -15.33
CA ILE A 30 -6.27 -8.36 -15.18
C ILE A 30 -6.70 -7.67 -16.47
N GLN A 31 -7.81 -8.11 -17.04
CA GLN A 31 -8.39 -7.47 -18.23
C GLN A 31 -9.05 -6.14 -17.85
N ALA A 32 -9.00 -5.17 -18.75
CA ALA A 32 -9.77 -3.95 -18.60
C ALA A 32 -11.28 -4.26 -18.72
N ASN A 33 -12.10 -3.55 -17.95
CA ASN A 33 -13.56 -3.74 -17.97
C ASN A 33 -14.20 -3.15 -19.24
N ASP A 34 -13.54 -2.21 -19.89
CA ASP A 34 -14.01 -1.51 -21.08
C ASP A 34 -13.05 -1.75 -22.25
N ASP A 35 -13.59 -1.79 -23.49
CA ASP A 35 -12.83 -1.69 -24.74
C ASP A 35 -12.29 -0.26 -24.98
N SER A 36 -11.89 0.39 -23.88
CA SER A 36 -11.37 1.75 -23.94
C SER A 36 -9.91 1.72 -24.41
N ASP A 37 -9.60 2.53 -25.42
CA ASP A 37 -8.23 2.70 -25.94
C ASP A 37 -7.26 3.29 -24.89
N TYR A 38 -7.79 3.76 -23.75
CA TYR A 38 -7.02 4.46 -22.72
C TYR A 38 -6.49 3.55 -21.61
N ILE A 39 -7.15 2.40 -21.36
CA ILE A 39 -6.76 1.48 -20.29
C ILE A 39 -6.36 0.16 -20.89
N GLN A 40 -5.06 -0.10 -20.89
CA GLN A 40 -4.52 -1.37 -21.33
C GLN A 40 -4.69 -2.43 -20.23
N PRO A 41 -4.84 -3.72 -20.59
CA PRO A 41 -4.82 -4.80 -19.61
C PRO A 41 -3.61 -4.72 -18.69
N TYR A 42 -3.83 -4.89 -17.41
CA TYR A 42 -2.74 -5.01 -16.44
C TYR A 42 -2.09 -6.39 -16.57
N THR A 43 -0.82 -6.44 -16.88
CA THR A 43 -0.12 -7.71 -17.22
C THR A 43 0.65 -8.32 -16.04
N GLY A 44 0.43 -7.81 -14.84
CA GLY A 44 1.10 -8.27 -13.62
C GLY A 44 2.41 -7.55 -13.34
N PHE A 45 2.73 -7.43 -12.04
CA PHE A 45 3.84 -6.62 -11.53
C PHE A 45 5.18 -6.98 -12.19
N HIS A 46 5.52 -8.26 -12.23
CA HIS A 46 6.79 -8.72 -12.83
C HIS A 46 6.88 -8.41 -14.33
N SER A 47 5.77 -8.57 -15.05
CA SER A 47 5.72 -8.28 -16.48
C SER A 47 6.02 -6.82 -16.78
N ILE A 48 5.52 -5.91 -15.93
CA ILE A 48 5.65 -4.45 -16.11
C ILE A 48 7.03 -3.96 -15.63
N TYR A 49 7.43 -4.30 -14.42
CA TYR A 49 8.60 -3.70 -13.75
C TYR A 49 9.86 -4.57 -13.82
N LYS A 50 9.80 -5.77 -14.38
CA LYS A 50 10.92 -6.73 -14.49
C LYS A 50 11.56 -7.08 -13.15
N THR A 51 10.79 -6.99 -12.08
CA THR A 51 11.16 -7.36 -10.72
C THR A 51 9.97 -8.00 -10.01
N LEU A 52 10.20 -8.81 -8.99
CA LEU A 52 9.12 -9.47 -8.25
C LEU A 52 8.50 -8.54 -7.22
N LEU A 53 7.20 -8.66 -7.00
CA LEU A 53 6.50 -8.13 -5.84
C LEU A 53 6.28 -9.28 -4.85
N GLU A 54 7.00 -9.23 -3.73
CA GLU A 54 6.89 -10.22 -2.65
C GLU A 54 5.78 -9.83 -1.68
N ILE A 55 4.64 -10.51 -1.80
CA ILE A 55 3.50 -10.37 -0.90
C ILE A 55 3.60 -11.47 0.15
N PRO A 56 3.66 -11.14 1.46
CA PRO A 56 3.75 -12.16 2.50
C PRO A 56 2.44 -12.91 2.68
N ASP A 57 2.52 -14.18 3.02
CA ASP A 57 1.35 -14.95 3.43
C ASP A 57 0.89 -14.54 4.83
N ASN A 58 -0.42 -14.65 5.07
CA ASN A 58 -1.00 -14.48 6.40
C ASN A 58 -0.38 -15.51 7.37
N GLY A 59 0.01 -15.04 8.55
CA GLY A 59 0.69 -15.86 9.58
C GLY A 59 2.22 -15.84 9.49
N THR A 60 2.80 -15.15 8.49
CA THR A 60 4.25 -14.89 8.47
C THR A 60 4.59 -13.66 9.31
N ASP A 61 5.86 -13.49 9.63
CA ASP A 61 6.37 -12.35 10.42
C ASP A 61 6.33 -10.99 9.71
N LYS A 62 6.02 -10.99 8.40
CA LYS A 62 5.76 -9.79 7.60
C LYS A 62 4.27 -9.47 7.45
N TRP A 63 3.38 -10.33 7.95
CA TRP A 63 1.93 -10.11 7.99
C TRP A 63 1.49 -9.97 9.44
N ILE A 64 1.18 -8.76 9.85
CA ILE A 64 0.80 -8.47 11.24
C ILE A 64 -0.70 -8.27 11.32
N ASN A 65 -1.35 -9.16 12.03
CA ASN A 65 -2.76 -9.02 12.38
C ASN A 65 -2.94 -8.05 13.55
N ILE A 66 -3.98 -7.22 13.46
CA ILE A 66 -4.41 -6.31 14.53
C ILE A 66 -5.86 -6.58 14.88
N GLU A 67 -6.29 -6.04 16.01
CA GLU A 67 -7.67 -6.21 16.50
C GLU A 67 -8.68 -5.61 15.52
N ASP A 68 -9.78 -6.34 15.30
CA ASP A 68 -10.84 -5.92 14.38
C ASP A 68 -11.64 -4.73 14.93
N THR A 69 -11.79 -4.65 16.26
CA THR A 69 -12.53 -3.59 16.95
C THR A 69 -11.57 -2.76 17.81
N PRO A 70 -11.07 -1.63 17.29
CA PRO A 70 -10.20 -0.77 18.07
C PRO A 70 -10.97 -0.10 19.21
N LYS A 71 -10.31 0.03 20.38
CA LYS A 71 -10.89 0.63 21.56
C LYS A 71 -11.17 2.13 21.37
N ASP A 72 -10.23 2.83 20.75
CA ASP A 72 -10.31 4.25 20.44
C ASP A 72 -9.34 4.61 19.29
N THR A 73 -9.47 5.81 18.75
CA THR A 73 -8.69 6.29 17.60
C THR A 73 -7.20 6.40 17.90
N ILE A 74 -6.84 6.88 19.08
CA ILE A 74 -5.43 7.11 19.43
C ILE A 74 -4.72 5.78 19.63
N SER A 75 -5.33 4.85 20.37
CA SER A 75 -4.79 3.50 20.55
C SER A 75 -4.62 2.78 19.21
N LEU A 76 -5.58 2.92 18.30
CA LEU A 76 -5.48 2.37 16.95
C LEU A 76 -4.27 2.94 16.19
N ALA A 77 -4.16 4.27 16.16
CA ALA A 77 -3.07 4.96 15.47
C ALA A 77 -1.69 4.55 16.03
N GLN A 78 -1.56 4.52 17.35
CA GLN A 78 -0.34 4.10 18.04
C GLN A 78 0.00 2.63 17.74
N SER A 79 -0.99 1.74 17.76
CA SER A 79 -0.80 0.32 17.44
C SER A 79 -0.31 0.13 16.00
N ILE A 80 -0.95 0.79 15.03
CA ILE A 80 -0.53 0.74 13.62
C ILE A 80 0.89 1.27 13.47
N CYS A 81 1.18 2.45 14.01
CA CYS A 81 2.50 3.08 13.90
C CYS A 81 3.60 2.22 14.54
N HIS A 82 3.36 1.68 15.73
CA HIS A 82 4.33 0.81 16.40
C HIS A 82 4.64 -0.44 15.56
N LYS A 83 3.60 -1.14 15.09
CA LYS A 83 3.76 -2.34 14.25
C LYS A 83 4.45 -2.03 12.92
N ALA A 84 4.09 -0.90 12.29
CA ALA A 84 4.74 -0.44 11.07
C ALA A 84 6.24 -0.14 11.27
N GLY A 85 6.58 0.53 12.37
CA GLY A 85 7.96 0.79 12.75
C GLY A 85 8.75 -0.50 12.99
N CYS A 86 8.18 -1.47 13.71
CA CYS A 86 8.82 -2.78 13.93
C CYS A 86 9.08 -3.53 12.62
N LEU A 87 8.14 -3.50 11.67
CA LEU A 87 8.33 -4.08 10.34
C LEU A 87 9.48 -3.40 9.58
N ALA A 88 9.50 -2.06 9.58
CA ALA A 88 10.52 -1.28 8.88
C ALA A 88 11.92 -1.48 9.49
N ASP A 89 12.01 -1.54 10.80
CA ASP A 89 13.29 -1.77 11.52
C ASP A 89 13.83 -3.19 11.25
N LYS A 90 12.94 -4.19 11.23
CA LYS A 90 13.32 -5.59 10.99
C LYS A 90 13.65 -5.87 9.52
N TYR A 91 12.99 -5.18 8.61
CA TYR A 91 13.10 -5.40 7.17
C TYR A 91 13.40 -4.08 6.44
N PRO A 92 14.64 -3.57 6.46
CA PRO A 92 14.97 -2.32 5.79
C PRO A 92 14.57 -2.30 4.31
N GLY A 93 13.94 -1.20 3.88
CA GLY A 93 13.46 -1.04 2.50
C GLY A 93 12.14 -1.74 2.18
N ILE A 94 11.45 -2.30 3.19
CA ILE A 94 10.09 -2.83 3.03
C ILE A 94 9.09 -1.68 2.86
N VAL A 95 8.08 -1.87 2.01
CA VAL A 95 6.92 -0.98 1.93
C VAL A 95 5.84 -1.52 2.87
N VAL A 96 5.44 -0.76 3.88
CA VAL A 96 4.41 -1.20 4.81
C VAL A 96 3.03 -0.89 4.26
N VAL A 97 2.28 -1.93 3.93
CA VAL A 97 0.90 -1.84 3.43
C VAL A 97 -0.06 -1.97 4.60
N ILE A 98 -0.96 -1.00 4.75
CA ILE A 98 -1.89 -0.91 5.88
C ILE A 98 -3.31 -0.94 5.34
N TYR A 99 -4.10 -1.90 5.77
CA TYR A 99 -5.50 -2.02 5.42
C TYR A 99 -6.41 -1.33 6.43
N ILE A 100 -7.34 -0.51 5.94
CA ILE A 100 -8.32 0.21 6.75
C ILE A 100 -9.75 -0.24 6.35
N PRO A 101 -10.44 -1.03 7.20
CA PRO A 101 -11.81 -1.46 6.93
C PRO A 101 -12.80 -0.30 7.08
N THR A 102 -13.94 -0.41 6.42
CA THR A 102 -15.04 0.55 6.52
C THR A 102 -15.58 0.67 7.96
N ALA A 103 -15.52 -0.41 8.71
CA ALA A 103 -15.91 -0.44 10.12
C ALA A 103 -15.12 0.56 10.99
N TRP A 104 -13.94 0.99 10.54
CA TRP A 104 -13.12 1.99 11.24
C TRP A 104 -13.35 3.43 10.75
N SER A 105 -14.41 3.69 10.00
CA SER A 105 -14.70 5.04 9.46
C SER A 105 -14.73 6.13 10.53
N GLN A 106 -15.27 5.82 11.71
CA GLN A 106 -15.30 6.74 12.86
C GLN A 106 -13.92 7.08 13.43
N HIS A 107 -12.90 6.25 13.15
CA HIS A 107 -11.52 6.47 13.62
C HIS A 107 -10.64 7.18 12.59
N LYS A 108 -11.14 7.43 11.38
CA LYS A 108 -10.33 8.08 10.33
C LYS A 108 -10.06 9.54 10.64
N GLN A 109 -11.08 10.25 11.10
CA GLN A 109 -11.01 11.67 11.43
C GLN A 109 -11.88 11.97 12.64
N PHE A 110 -11.36 12.75 13.58
CA PHE A 110 -12.19 13.31 14.63
C PHE A 110 -11.72 14.73 15.00
N LYS A 111 -12.65 15.49 15.56
CA LYS A 111 -12.38 16.84 16.07
C LYS A 111 -12.68 16.87 17.57
N HIS A 112 -11.74 17.40 18.36
CA HIS A 112 -11.89 17.60 19.78
C HIS A 112 -11.23 18.91 20.17
N ASP A 113 -11.94 19.79 20.90
CA ASP A 113 -11.46 21.09 21.41
C ASP A 113 -10.73 21.96 20.37
N GLY A 114 -11.25 22.00 19.12
CA GLY A 114 -10.68 22.78 18.03
C GLY A 114 -9.48 22.14 17.31
N GLU A 115 -8.99 21.02 17.79
CA GLU A 115 -7.98 20.22 17.12
C GLU A 115 -8.63 19.16 16.22
N SER A 116 -8.02 18.91 15.07
CA SER A 116 -8.45 17.85 14.15
C SER A 116 -7.39 16.77 14.09
N PHE A 117 -7.81 15.51 14.25
CA PHE A 117 -6.97 14.34 14.05
C PHE A 117 -7.35 13.66 12.74
N ASP A 118 -6.34 13.27 11.95
CA ASP A 118 -6.50 12.48 10.74
C ASP A 118 -5.56 11.28 10.81
N LEU A 119 -6.12 10.09 10.83
CA LEU A 119 -5.37 8.82 10.97
C LEU A 119 -4.37 8.61 9.82
N HIS A 120 -4.79 8.92 8.59
CA HIS A 120 -3.92 8.77 7.42
C HIS A 120 -2.69 9.68 7.54
N ASN A 121 -2.91 10.96 7.85
CA ASN A 121 -1.84 11.93 8.00
C ASN A 121 -0.92 11.59 9.18
N PHE A 122 -1.48 11.11 10.28
CA PHE A 122 -0.71 10.69 11.45
C PHE A 122 0.25 9.54 11.11
N ILE A 123 -0.25 8.48 10.44
CA ILE A 123 0.58 7.35 10.00
C ILE A 123 1.67 7.81 9.03
N LYS A 124 1.33 8.69 8.07
CA LYS A 124 2.29 9.24 7.10
C LYS A 124 3.38 10.06 7.76
N ALA A 125 3.03 10.92 8.70
CA ALA A 125 4.00 11.72 9.46
C ALA A 125 4.95 10.83 10.27
N TYR A 126 4.43 9.84 10.96
CA TYR A 126 5.24 8.88 11.71
C TYR A 126 6.23 8.12 10.81
N ALA A 127 5.76 7.63 9.66
CA ALA A 127 6.59 6.91 8.71
C ALA A 127 7.70 7.81 8.13
N ALA A 128 7.37 9.08 7.81
CA ALA A 128 8.33 10.05 7.30
C ALA A 128 9.43 10.37 8.34
N GLN A 129 9.07 10.55 9.61
CA GLN A 129 10.03 10.78 10.70
C GLN A 129 11.01 9.62 10.89
N ARG A 130 10.60 8.39 10.59
CA ARG A 130 11.40 7.17 10.71
C ARG A 130 11.98 6.67 9.38
N SER A 131 11.84 7.46 8.31
CA SER A 131 12.42 7.20 6.98
C SER A 131 12.00 5.86 6.36
N PHE A 132 10.73 5.44 6.54
CA PHE A 132 10.15 4.32 5.82
C PHE A 132 8.86 4.71 5.07
N THR A 133 8.42 3.86 4.15
CA THR A 133 7.28 4.16 3.28
C THR A 133 6.06 3.31 3.63
N THR A 134 4.87 3.92 3.51
CA THR A 134 3.60 3.24 3.75
C THR A 134 2.65 3.38 2.57
N GLN A 135 1.86 2.34 2.32
CA GLN A 135 0.70 2.37 1.43
C GLN A 135 -0.56 2.03 2.23
N ILE A 136 -1.44 3.00 2.39
CA ILE A 136 -2.74 2.78 3.02
C ILE A 136 -3.73 2.38 1.94
N ILE A 137 -4.50 1.32 2.19
CA ILE A 137 -5.53 0.79 1.30
C ILE A 137 -6.82 0.68 2.10
N GLU A 138 -7.85 1.38 1.66
CA GLU A 138 -9.17 1.31 2.27
C GLU A 138 -10.02 0.19 1.67
N GLU A 139 -10.95 -0.35 2.45
CA GLU A 139 -11.84 -1.42 2.01
C GLU A 139 -12.64 -1.06 0.75
N LYS A 140 -13.00 0.23 0.57
CA LYS A 140 -13.67 0.69 -0.65
C LYS A 140 -12.88 0.38 -1.93
N THR A 141 -11.54 0.37 -1.86
CA THR A 141 -10.68 0.03 -3.00
C THR A 141 -10.81 -1.45 -3.38
N LEU A 142 -11.02 -2.34 -2.40
CA LEU A 142 -11.24 -3.77 -2.66
C LEU A 142 -12.61 -4.04 -3.28
N ASN A 143 -13.58 -3.16 -3.04
CA ASN A 143 -14.95 -3.26 -3.51
C ASN A 143 -15.18 -2.56 -4.85
N ASP A 144 -14.19 -1.83 -5.33
CA ASP A 144 -14.29 -1.07 -6.56
C ASP A 144 -14.25 -2.02 -7.77
N PRO A 145 -15.22 -1.92 -8.71
CA PRO A 145 -15.24 -2.76 -9.91
C PRO A 145 -14.10 -2.48 -10.90
N MET A 146 -13.43 -1.33 -10.78
CA MET A 146 -12.34 -0.91 -11.68
C MET A 146 -11.00 -1.57 -11.30
N VAL A 147 -10.99 -2.90 -11.23
CA VAL A 147 -9.85 -3.68 -10.70
C VAL A 147 -8.58 -3.49 -11.53
N CYS A 148 -8.70 -3.36 -12.85
CA CYS A 148 -7.57 -3.16 -13.74
C CYS A 148 -6.84 -1.85 -13.44
N GLU A 149 -7.56 -0.75 -13.33
CA GLU A 149 -7.03 0.57 -13.00
C GLU A 149 -6.40 0.59 -11.62
N ILE A 150 -7.07 -0.03 -10.65
CA ILE A 150 -6.53 -0.16 -9.29
C ILE A 150 -5.19 -0.89 -9.29
N CYS A 151 -5.09 -1.99 -10.02
CA CYS A 151 -3.84 -2.73 -10.15
C CYS A 151 -2.73 -1.88 -10.79
N TRP A 152 -3.04 -1.11 -11.83
CA TRP A 152 -2.09 -0.18 -12.43
C TRP A 152 -1.59 0.86 -11.43
N TRP A 153 -2.50 1.56 -10.75
CA TRP A 153 -2.13 2.63 -9.80
C TRP A 153 -1.42 2.08 -8.56
N LEU A 154 -1.92 0.99 -8.00
CA LEU A 154 -1.36 0.42 -6.79
C LEU A 154 0.02 -0.19 -7.02
N SER A 155 0.22 -0.90 -8.14
CA SER A 155 1.52 -1.45 -8.51
C SER A 155 2.56 -0.36 -8.72
N LEU A 156 2.18 0.73 -9.41
CA LEU A 156 3.04 1.91 -9.59
C LEU A 156 3.40 2.54 -8.24
N ALA A 157 2.40 2.72 -7.36
CA ALA A 157 2.62 3.28 -6.04
C ALA A 157 3.59 2.45 -5.21
N LEU A 158 3.47 1.11 -5.22
CA LEU A 158 4.36 0.22 -4.49
C LEU A 158 5.78 0.23 -5.07
N PHE A 159 5.91 0.25 -6.39
CA PHE A 159 7.20 0.30 -7.07
C PHE A 159 7.95 1.59 -6.71
N VAL A 160 7.30 2.75 -6.80
CA VAL A 160 7.89 4.05 -6.46
C VAL A 160 8.25 4.12 -4.97
N LYS A 161 7.37 3.61 -4.09
CA LYS A 161 7.62 3.60 -2.63
C LYS A 161 8.75 2.66 -2.21
N ALA A 162 9.05 1.66 -3.03
CA ALA A 162 10.26 0.86 -2.86
C ALA A 162 11.53 1.59 -3.36
N MET A 163 11.47 2.91 -3.55
CA MET A 163 12.55 3.78 -4.03
C MET A 163 13.02 3.38 -5.44
N ARG A 164 12.08 3.05 -6.31
CA ARG A 164 12.32 2.71 -7.71
C ARG A 164 11.86 3.82 -8.65
N THR A 165 12.54 3.93 -9.78
CA THR A 165 12.13 4.81 -10.87
C THR A 165 11.39 3.97 -11.90
N PRO A 166 10.08 4.20 -12.12
CA PRO A 166 9.26 3.35 -12.98
C PRO A 166 9.64 3.46 -14.46
N TRP A 167 10.05 4.65 -14.90
CA TRP A 167 10.56 4.94 -16.25
C TRP A 167 11.44 6.19 -16.21
N ALA A 168 12.28 6.32 -17.22
CA ALA A 168 13.08 7.52 -17.47
C ALA A 168 13.03 7.84 -18.96
N LEU A 169 13.26 9.10 -19.32
CA LEU A 169 13.42 9.48 -20.71
C LEU A 169 14.66 8.80 -21.29
N ALA A 170 14.51 8.16 -22.46
CA ALA A 170 15.61 7.44 -23.10
C ALA A 170 16.71 8.36 -23.61
N ASN A 171 16.36 9.60 -24.01
CA ASN A 171 17.29 10.62 -24.47
C ASN A 171 16.95 11.94 -23.76
N LEU A 172 17.79 12.32 -22.81
CA LEU A 172 17.84 13.69 -22.31
C LEU A 172 18.84 14.41 -23.21
N ASP A 173 18.38 15.21 -24.16
CA ASP A 173 19.23 16.21 -24.77
C ASP A 173 19.69 17.17 -23.69
N SER A 174 21.01 17.32 -23.53
CA SER A 174 21.63 18.14 -22.48
C SER A 174 21.24 19.63 -22.56
N ASP A 175 20.57 20.03 -23.62
CA ASP A 175 20.18 21.42 -23.90
C ASP A 175 18.71 21.75 -23.59
N THR A 176 17.93 20.79 -23.06
CA THR A 176 16.54 21.06 -22.63
C THR A 176 16.54 21.57 -21.20
N ALA A 177 16.50 22.91 -21.05
CA ALA A 177 16.22 23.54 -19.76
C ALA A 177 14.72 23.36 -19.42
N TYR A 178 14.42 22.90 -18.21
CA TYR A 178 13.07 22.88 -17.64
C TYR A 178 12.77 24.16 -16.86
#